data_aa59995d657233f2c9094fdf3e3a15e3
#
_entry.id   aa59995d657233f2c9094fdf3e3a15e3
#
_cell.length_a   1.000
_cell.length_b   1.000
_cell.length_c   1.000
_cell.angle_alpha   90.00
_cell.angle_beta   90.00
_cell.angle_gamma   90.00
#
_symmetry.space_group_name_H-M   'P 1'
#
loop_
_entity.id
_entity.type
_entity.pdbx_description
1 polymer ?
#
loop_
_entity_poly.entity_id
_entity_poly.type
_entity_poly.pdbx_seq_one_letter_code
_entity_poly.pdbx_strand_id
1 'polypeptide(L)'
;MKIVIVGAGKIGESLCRDLSTEGNDITLIEKDAKVIDKVLSVSDIMGIVGNGANREILADAGVDDADIFIAVTTNDEINIISSVMAKKMGAKYTIARVRNTEYSEQMQFMKESLGIDIMLNPEAEAADFIRKNLEYPNALNAVSYTHLTLPTNSRV
;
A
#
# COMPACT_ATOMS: atom_id res chain seq x y z
N MET A 1 13.99 -2.43 -4.26
CA MET A 1 12.94 -1.91 -5.18
C MET A 1 12.75 -0.43 -4.93
N LYS A 2 12.27 0.29 -5.93
CA LYS A 2 11.87 1.69 -5.81
C LYS A 2 10.37 1.77 -5.54
N ILE A 3 10.00 2.33 -4.38
CA ILE A 3 8.62 2.36 -3.89
C ILE A 3 8.22 3.81 -3.61
N VAL A 4 7.09 4.24 -4.16
CA VAL A 4 6.51 5.55 -3.85
C VAL A 4 5.24 5.33 -3.04
N ILE A 5 5.15 6.00 -1.89
CA ILE A 5 4.01 5.90 -0.96
C ILE A 5 3.36 7.28 -0.84
N VAL A 6 2.05 7.34 -0.99
CA VAL A 6 1.25 8.56 -0.79
C VAL A 6 0.40 8.40 0.47
N GLY A 7 0.62 9.30 1.43
CA GLY A 7 -0.07 9.30 2.72
C GLY A 7 0.76 8.69 3.84
N ALA A 8 0.88 9.43 4.94
CA ALA A 8 1.63 9.06 6.13
C ALA A 8 0.75 8.92 7.38
N GLY A 9 -0.44 8.38 7.22
CA GLY A 9 -1.24 7.89 8.35
C GLY A 9 -0.59 6.64 8.95
N LYS A 10 -1.31 5.93 9.82
CA LYS A 10 -0.78 4.73 10.51
C LYS A 10 -0.22 3.69 9.55
N ILE A 11 -0.93 3.40 8.46
CA ILE A 11 -0.51 2.41 7.47
C ILE A 11 0.71 2.91 6.70
N GLY A 12 0.67 4.15 6.20
CA GLY A 12 1.78 4.73 5.43
C GLY A 12 3.07 4.85 6.24
N GLU A 13 2.97 5.32 7.49
CA GLU A 13 4.11 5.39 8.41
C GLU A 13 4.70 3.99 8.69
N SER A 14 3.85 3.00 8.92
CA SER A 14 4.28 1.61 9.14
C SER A 14 4.97 1.03 7.91
N LEU A 15 4.42 1.25 6.73
CA LEU A 15 5.03 0.79 5.47
C LEU A 15 6.40 1.45 5.24
N CYS A 16 6.52 2.76 5.46
CA CYS A 16 7.78 3.47 5.33
C CYS A 16 8.86 2.86 6.23
N ARG A 17 8.52 2.64 7.50
CA ARG A 17 9.44 2.07 8.48
C ARG A 17 9.84 0.64 8.10
N ASP A 18 8.86 -0.22 7.84
CA ASP A 18 9.11 -1.65 7.65
C ASP A 18 9.82 -1.92 6.32
N LEU A 19 9.37 -1.29 5.23
CA LEU A 19 9.97 -1.50 3.91
C LEU A 19 11.35 -0.85 3.76
N SER A 20 11.64 0.24 4.49
CA SER A 20 12.98 0.85 4.46
C SER A 20 14.03 -0.06 5.08
N THR A 21 13.68 -0.80 6.13
CA THR A 21 14.59 -1.75 6.77
C THR A 21 14.93 -2.95 5.89
N GLU A 22 14.13 -3.23 4.88
CA GLU A 22 14.35 -4.30 3.90
C GLU A 22 15.24 -3.89 2.72
N GLY A 23 15.83 -2.69 2.77
CA GLY A 23 16.73 -2.19 1.72
C GLY A 23 16.04 -1.63 0.49
N ASN A 24 14.77 -1.27 0.59
CA ASN A 24 14.03 -0.61 -0.48
C ASN A 24 14.32 0.90 -0.51
N ASP A 25 14.30 1.48 -1.70
CA ASP A 25 14.39 2.92 -1.94
C ASP A 25 12.97 3.51 -1.91
N ILE A 26 12.66 4.26 -0.84
CA ILE A 26 11.31 4.73 -0.57
C ILE A 26 11.22 6.24 -0.68
N THR A 27 10.22 6.74 -1.40
CA THR A 27 9.82 8.14 -1.41
C THR A 27 8.40 8.26 -0.86
N LEU A 28 8.23 9.07 0.18
CA LEU A 28 6.93 9.39 0.79
C LEU A 28 6.43 10.74 0.29
N ILE A 29 5.20 10.78 -0.19
CA ILE A 29 4.47 12.01 -0.49
C ILE A 29 3.40 12.22 0.59
N GLU A 30 3.43 13.37 1.26
CA GLU A 30 2.48 13.73 2.30
C GLU A 30 2.21 15.25 2.26
N LYS A 31 0.98 15.66 2.50
CA LYS A 31 0.62 17.09 2.47
C LYS A 31 1.13 17.86 3.67
N ASP A 32 1.22 17.21 4.82
CA ASP A 32 1.63 17.82 6.08
C ASP A 32 3.14 17.68 6.29
N ALA A 33 3.85 18.80 6.22
CA ALA A 33 5.30 18.85 6.43
C ALA A 33 5.73 18.30 7.80
N LYS A 34 4.94 18.54 8.86
CA LYS A 34 5.26 18.04 10.20
C LYS A 34 5.18 16.53 10.29
N VAL A 35 4.25 15.93 9.55
CA VAL A 35 4.11 14.47 9.45
C VAL A 35 5.31 13.89 8.71
N ILE A 36 5.74 14.51 7.62
CA ILE A 36 6.96 14.10 6.90
C ILE A 36 8.18 14.15 7.82
N ASP A 37 8.40 15.25 8.52
CA ASP A 37 9.54 15.42 9.43
C ASP A 37 9.58 14.32 10.49
N LYS A 38 8.41 13.96 11.03
CA LYS A 38 8.27 12.88 12.00
C LYS A 38 8.71 11.53 11.40
N VAL A 39 8.24 11.20 10.20
CA VAL A 39 8.56 9.91 9.55
C VAL A 39 10.04 9.86 9.17
N LEU A 40 10.60 10.95 8.63
CA LEU A 40 12.01 11.04 8.27
C LEU A 40 12.94 10.91 9.48
N SER A 41 12.48 11.28 10.68
CA SER A 41 13.27 11.14 11.90
C SER A 41 13.50 9.70 12.35
N VAL A 42 12.68 8.76 11.87
CA VAL A 42 12.71 7.35 12.28
C VAL A 42 12.85 6.35 11.12
N SER A 43 12.91 6.84 9.89
CA SER A 43 13.02 6.00 8.69
C SER A 43 13.99 6.64 7.70
N ASP A 44 14.83 5.81 7.08
CA ASP A 44 15.76 6.24 6.03
C ASP A 44 15.04 6.25 4.67
N ILE A 45 14.30 7.33 4.41
CA ILE A 45 13.50 7.52 3.21
C ILE A 45 13.59 8.95 2.69
N MET A 46 13.17 9.19 1.47
CA MET A 46 12.95 10.53 0.94
C MET A 46 11.53 11.01 1.23
N GLY A 47 11.35 12.30 1.49
CA GLY A 47 10.04 12.91 1.73
C GLY A 47 9.79 14.07 0.78
N ILE A 48 8.58 14.14 0.24
CA ILE A 48 8.10 15.25 -0.60
C ILE A 48 6.78 15.77 -0.01
N VAL A 49 6.75 17.06 0.31
CA VAL A 49 5.53 17.72 0.77
C VAL A 49 4.69 18.08 -0.43
N GLY A 50 3.47 17.54 -0.51
CA GLY A 50 2.57 17.85 -1.60
C GLY A 50 1.35 16.95 -1.68
N ASN A 51 0.51 17.23 -2.67
CA ASN A 51 -0.67 16.45 -2.97
C ASN A 51 -0.30 15.29 -3.93
N GLY A 52 -0.56 14.06 -3.52
CA GLY A 52 -0.30 12.86 -4.33
C GLY A 52 -1.13 12.75 -5.61
N ALA A 53 -2.14 13.58 -5.81
CA ALA A 53 -2.88 13.68 -7.06
C ALA A 53 -2.31 14.76 -8.00
N ASN A 54 -1.21 15.40 -7.64
CA ASN A 54 -0.54 16.39 -8.49
C ASN A 54 0.54 15.70 -9.33
N ARG A 55 0.46 15.88 -10.65
CA ARG A 55 1.38 15.26 -11.62
C ARG A 55 2.85 15.66 -11.39
N GLU A 56 3.11 16.93 -11.07
CA GLU A 56 4.48 17.41 -10.84
C GLU A 56 5.07 16.77 -9.58
N ILE A 57 4.30 16.68 -8.50
CA ILE A 57 4.70 16.01 -7.26
C ILE A 57 5.00 14.53 -7.51
N LEU A 58 4.16 13.84 -8.28
CA LEU A 58 4.38 12.46 -8.67
C LEU A 58 5.66 12.29 -9.51
N ALA A 59 5.91 13.21 -10.44
CA ALA A 59 7.13 13.20 -11.24
C ALA A 59 8.38 13.44 -10.39
N ASP A 60 8.33 14.41 -9.47
CA ASP A 60 9.43 14.67 -8.52
C ASP A 60 9.73 13.47 -7.61
N ALA A 61 8.70 12.69 -7.29
CA ALA A 61 8.85 11.45 -6.53
C ALA A 61 9.41 10.28 -7.35
N GLY A 62 9.58 10.44 -8.65
CA GLY A 62 10.11 9.39 -9.53
C GLY A 62 9.12 8.27 -9.80
N VAL A 63 7.84 8.59 -9.89
CA VAL A 63 6.77 7.62 -10.13
C VAL A 63 6.91 6.90 -11.47
N ASP A 64 7.47 7.57 -12.48
CA ASP A 64 7.71 7.03 -13.82
C ASP A 64 8.68 5.82 -13.83
N ASP A 65 9.49 5.68 -12.79
CA ASP A 65 10.46 4.61 -12.61
C ASP A 65 10.18 3.75 -11.36
N ALA A 66 9.04 3.93 -10.73
CA ALA A 66 8.67 3.18 -9.54
C ALA A 66 8.33 1.72 -9.86
N ASP A 67 8.86 0.80 -9.08
CA ASP A 67 8.45 -0.60 -9.11
C ASP A 67 7.06 -0.77 -8.50
N ILE A 68 6.80 -0.08 -7.39
CA ILE A 68 5.52 -0.11 -6.69
C ILE A 68 5.10 1.31 -6.29
N PHE A 69 3.84 1.62 -6.54
CA PHE A 69 3.18 2.83 -6.07
C PHE A 69 2.04 2.46 -5.13
N ILE A 70 2.00 3.07 -3.95
CA ILE A 70 1.02 2.74 -2.91
C ILE A 70 0.33 4.03 -2.44
N ALA A 71 -0.98 4.14 -2.64
CA ALA A 71 -1.77 5.26 -2.15
C ALA A 71 -2.63 4.85 -0.96
N VAL A 72 -2.31 5.37 0.22
CA VAL A 72 -2.92 5.01 1.51
C VAL A 72 -3.32 6.22 2.35
N THR A 73 -3.74 7.30 1.70
CA THR A 73 -4.32 8.45 2.38
C THR A 73 -5.69 8.12 3.00
N THR A 74 -6.24 9.01 3.78
CA THR A 74 -7.61 8.87 4.32
C THR A 74 -8.70 9.19 3.29
N ASN A 75 -8.34 9.64 2.10
CA ASN A 75 -9.26 10.02 1.03
C ASN A 75 -9.19 9.01 -0.11
N ASP A 76 -10.26 8.26 -0.31
CA ASP A 76 -10.35 7.20 -1.33
C ASP A 76 -10.17 7.75 -2.76
N GLU A 77 -10.75 8.92 -3.04
CA GLU A 77 -10.69 9.53 -4.37
C GLU A 77 -9.25 9.93 -4.71
N ILE A 78 -8.51 10.48 -3.74
CA ILE A 78 -7.08 10.78 -3.92
C ILE A 78 -6.28 9.49 -4.15
N ASN A 79 -6.59 8.42 -3.41
CA ASN A 79 -5.91 7.13 -3.59
C ASN A 79 -6.16 6.55 -4.98
N ILE A 80 -7.38 6.64 -5.47
CA ILE A 80 -7.75 6.17 -6.81
C ILE A 80 -7.08 7.04 -7.89
N ILE A 81 -7.25 8.36 -7.82
CA ILE A 81 -6.73 9.29 -8.83
C ILE A 81 -5.20 9.21 -8.90
N SER A 82 -4.52 9.25 -7.77
CA SER A 82 -3.05 9.16 -7.74
C SER A 82 -2.54 7.84 -8.30
N SER A 83 -3.21 6.72 -8.01
CA SER A 83 -2.86 5.40 -8.55
C SER A 83 -3.06 5.31 -10.06
N VAL A 84 -4.15 5.87 -10.59
CA VAL A 84 -4.39 5.95 -12.04
C VAL A 84 -3.30 6.76 -12.71
N MET A 85 -2.98 7.94 -12.16
CA MET A 85 -1.93 8.80 -12.69
C MET A 85 -0.56 8.11 -12.65
N ALA A 86 -0.22 7.49 -11.52
CA ALA A 86 1.03 6.76 -11.36
C ALA A 86 1.18 5.64 -12.40
N LYS A 87 0.13 4.87 -12.63
CA LYS A 87 0.13 3.82 -13.65
C LYS A 87 0.36 4.39 -15.05
N LYS A 88 -0.32 5.47 -15.40
CA LYS A 88 -0.16 6.15 -16.68
C LYS A 88 1.21 6.79 -16.87
N MET A 89 1.85 7.20 -15.76
CA MET A 89 3.20 7.77 -15.79
C MET A 89 4.30 6.72 -15.89
N GLY A 90 4.02 5.46 -15.60
CA GLY A 90 4.99 4.37 -15.78
C GLY A 90 5.25 3.49 -14.55
N ALA A 91 4.59 3.72 -13.42
CA ALA A 91 4.70 2.83 -12.27
C ALA A 91 4.32 1.39 -12.67
N LYS A 92 5.15 0.43 -12.32
CA LYS A 92 4.97 -0.96 -12.75
C LYS A 92 3.78 -1.61 -12.05
N TYR A 93 3.60 -1.32 -10.76
CA TYR A 93 2.54 -1.88 -9.94
C TYR A 93 1.90 -0.80 -9.08
N THR A 94 0.58 -0.76 -9.01
CA THR A 94 -0.17 0.24 -8.25
C THR A 94 -1.13 -0.38 -7.27
N ILE A 95 -1.15 0.15 -6.05
CA ILE A 95 -1.99 -0.28 -4.95
C ILE A 95 -2.75 0.91 -4.40
N ALA A 96 -4.07 0.85 -4.37
CA ALA A 96 -4.93 1.89 -3.82
C ALA A 96 -5.78 1.38 -2.65
N ARG A 97 -5.73 2.09 -1.53
CA ARG A 97 -6.63 1.88 -0.40
C ARG A 97 -7.98 2.51 -0.70
N VAL A 98 -9.05 1.72 -0.56
CA VAL A 98 -10.43 2.16 -0.78
C VAL A 98 -11.31 1.62 0.35
N ARG A 99 -11.87 2.51 1.16
CA ARG A 99 -12.65 2.16 2.37
C ARG A 99 -14.15 2.34 2.21
N ASN A 100 -14.58 3.20 1.29
CA ASN A 100 -16.00 3.48 1.07
C ASN A 100 -16.70 2.23 0.54
N THR A 101 -17.78 1.84 1.21
CA THR A 101 -18.58 0.65 0.84
C THR A 101 -19.20 0.77 -0.54
N GLU A 102 -19.58 1.97 -0.96
CA GLU A 102 -20.11 2.21 -2.32
C GLU A 102 -19.08 1.85 -3.40
N TYR A 103 -17.81 2.11 -3.15
CA TYR A 103 -16.73 1.72 -4.06
C TYR A 103 -16.40 0.24 -3.96
N SER A 104 -16.54 -0.35 -2.78
CA SER A 104 -16.26 -1.78 -2.56
C SER A 104 -17.11 -2.69 -3.43
N GLU A 105 -18.38 -2.35 -3.64
CA GLU A 105 -19.28 -3.10 -4.50
C GLU A 105 -18.91 -3.03 -5.98
N GLN A 106 -18.18 -1.99 -6.39
CA GLN A 106 -17.76 -1.73 -7.76
C GLN A 106 -16.26 -1.94 -7.97
N MET A 107 -15.56 -2.41 -6.94
CA MET A 107 -14.10 -2.41 -6.91
C MET A 107 -13.49 -3.18 -8.08
N GLN A 108 -14.03 -4.33 -8.45
CA GLN A 108 -13.54 -5.12 -9.58
C GLN A 108 -13.69 -4.36 -10.91
N PHE A 109 -14.85 -3.76 -11.13
CA PHE A 109 -15.10 -2.95 -12.33
C PHE A 109 -14.17 -1.74 -12.40
N MET A 110 -14.01 -1.02 -11.28
CA MET A 110 -13.12 0.15 -11.20
C MET A 110 -11.66 -0.24 -11.45
N LYS A 111 -11.21 -1.31 -10.83
CA LYS A 111 -9.85 -1.84 -10.99
C LYS A 111 -9.54 -2.13 -12.46
N GLU A 112 -10.40 -2.87 -13.14
CA GLU A 112 -10.24 -3.23 -14.55
C GLU A 112 -10.32 -1.99 -15.46
N SER A 113 -11.29 -1.11 -15.22
CA SER A 113 -11.50 0.07 -16.05
C SER A 113 -10.41 1.13 -15.88
N LEU A 114 -9.85 1.27 -14.69
CA LEU A 114 -8.86 2.30 -14.37
C LEU A 114 -7.41 1.80 -14.46
N GLY A 115 -7.20 0.49 -14.59
CA GLY A 115 -5.88 -0.10 -14.70
C GLY A 115 -5.08 -0.10 -13.39
N ILE A 116 -5.75 -0.03 -12.24
CA ILE A 116 -5.13 -0.17 -10.93
C ILE A 116 -4.91 -1.66 -10.65
N ASP A 117 -3.72 -2.05 -10.24
CA ASP A 117 -3.41 -3.48 -10.07
C ASP A 117 -4.07 -4.07 -8.82
N ILE A 118 -4.04 -3.35 -7.70
CA ILE A 118 -4.70 -3.77 -6.46
C ILE A 118 -5.50 -2.60 -5.88
N MET A 119 -6.76 -2.88 -5.55
CA MET A 119 -7.62 -2.01 -4.73
C MET A 119 -8.08 -2.82 -3.53
N LEU A 120 -7.87 -2.31 -2.33
CA LEU A 120 -8.23 -3.04 -1.11
C LEU A 120 -8.64 -2.11 0.03
N ASN A 121 -9.45 -2.67 0.92
CA ASN A 121 -9.78 -2.07 2.21
C ASN A 121 -9.09 -2.89 3.31
N PRO A 122 -7.96 -2.42 3.87
CA PRO A 122 -7.20 -3.20 4.85
C PRO A 122 -8.02 -3.57 6.09
N GLU A 123 -8.90 -2.67 6.54
CA GLU A 123 -9.75 -2.91 7.72
C GLU A 123 -10.79 -4.00 7.44
N ALA A 124 -11.41 -3.98 6.26
CA ALA A 124 -12.37 -5.00 5.85
C ALA A 124 -11.71 -6.37 5.64
N GLU A 125 -10.53 -6.38 5.03
CA GLU A 125 -9.75 -7.61 4.85
C GLU A 125 -9.35 -8.23 6.20
N ALA A 126 -8.90 -7.41 7.15
CA ALA A 126 -8.57 -7.86 8.49
C ALA A 126 -9.80 -8.40 9.23
N ALA A 127 -10.94 -7.70 9.15
CA ALA A 127 -12.19 -8.13 9.77
C ALA A 127 -12.69 -9.47 9.17
N ASP A 128 -12.61 -9.63 7.87
CA ASP A 128 -13.00 -10.86 7.17
C ASP A 128 -12.08 -12.03 7.55
N PHE A 129 -10.78 -11.78 7.64
CA PHE A 129 -9.81 -12.77 8.11
C PHE A 129 -10.12 -13.24 9.54
N ILE A 130 -10.38 -12.31 10.46
CA ILE A 130 -10.73 -12.64 11.86
C ILE A 130 -12.04 -13.42 11.90
N ARG A 131 -13.07 -12.98 11.20
CA ARG A 131 -14.37 -13.67 11.14
C ARG A 131 -14.21 -15.11 10.66
N LYS A 132 -13.50 -15.35 9.56
CA LYS A 132 -13.26 -16.69 9.02
C LYS A 132 -12.52 -17.59 10.01
N ASN A 133 -11.55 -17.04 10.74
CA ASN A 133 -10.80 -17.81 11.71
C ASN A 133 -11.58 -18.10 13.00
N LEU A 134 -12.55 -17.25 13.36
CA LEU A 134 -13.47 -17.51 14.46
C LEU A 134 -14.53 -18.57 14.09
N GLU A 135 -15.00 -18.54 12.84
CA GLU A 135 -15.95 -19.55 12.34
C GLU A 135 -15.29 -20.93 12.14
N TYR A 136 -14.02 -20.95 11.75
CA TYR A 136 -13.28 -22.16 11.41
C TYR A 136 -11.92 -22.22 12.15
N PRO A 137 -11.90 -22.40 13.48
CA PRO A 137 -10.63 -22.40 14.25
C PRO A 137 -9.60 -23.41 13.76
N ASN A 138 -10.05 -24.56 13.24
CA ASN A 138 -9.18 -25.61 12.73
C ASN A 138 -8.43 -25.17 11.45
N ALA A 139 -8.99 -24.30 10.65
CA ALA A 139 -8.34 -23.75 9.47
C ALA A 139 -7.13 -22.87 9.85
N LEU A 140 -7.24 -22.08 10.92
CA LEU A 140 -6.12 -21.28 11.43
C LEU A 140 -4.97 -22.18 11.90
N ASN A 141 -5.28 -23.24 12.66
CA ASN A 141 -4.28 -24.20 13.10
C ASN A 141 -3.62 -24.91 11.91
N ALA A 142 -4.37 -25.30 10.90
CA ALA A 142 -3.83 -25.93 9.69
C ALA A 142 -2.88 -24.99 8.92
N VAL A 143 -3.20 -23.71 8.79
CA VAL A 143 -2.34 -22.71 8.15
C VAL A 143 -1.05 -22.54 8.93
N SER A 144 -1.11 -22.38 10.25
CA SER A 144 0.06 -22.24 11.11
C SER A 144 0.95 -23.48 11.04
N TYR A 145 0.37 -24.66 11.05
CA TYR A 145 1.08 -25.94 10.96
C TYR A 145 1.78 -26.08 9.60
N THR A 146 1.10 -25.79 8.50
CA THR A 146 1.68 -25.85 7.16
C THR A 146 2.86 -24.90 7.01
N HIS A 147 2.76 -23.69 7.54
CA HIS A 147 3.85 -22.72 7.53
C HIS A 147 5.07 -23.20 8.32
N LEU A 148 4.88 -23.82 9.45
CA LEU A 148 5.94 -24.35 10.29
C LEU A 148 6.59 -25.64 9.71
N THR A 149 5.86 -26.45 8.95
CA THR A 149 6.35 -27.71 8.42
C THR A 149 7.10 -27.56 7.09
N LEU A 150 6.84 -26.51 6.30
CA LEU A 150 7.54 -26.26 5.05
C LEU A 150 9.08 -26.26 5.17
N PRO A 151 9.68 -25.57 6.15
CA PRO A 151 11.12 -25.61 6.35
C PRO A 151 11.65 -27.00 6.75
N THR A 152 10.84 -27.79 7.44
CA THR A 152 11.22 -29.14 7.88
C THR A 152 11.21 -30.11 6.70
N ASN A 153 10.21 -30.02 5.82
CA ASN A 153 10.11 -30.87 4.64
C ASN A 153 11.22 -30.63 3.63
N SER A 154 11.80 -29.46 3.59
CA SER A 154 12.92 -29.13 2.71
C SER A 154 14.24 -29.80 3.11
N ARG A 155 14.31 -30.44 4.29
CA ARG A 155 15.50 -31.14 4.78
C ARG A 155 15.50 -32.65 4.49
N VAL A 156 14.42 -33.12 4.01
CA VAL A 156 14.25 -34.54 3.67
C VAL A 156 14.50 -34.75 2.17
#